data_a2f0f97e9de5d6486eb7cc550470cd22
#
_entry.id   a2f0f97e9de5d6486eb7cc550470cd22
#
_cell.length_a   1.000
_cell.length_b   1.000
_cell.length_c   1.000
_cell.angle_alpha   90.00
_cell.angle_beta   90.00
_cell.angle_gamma   90.00
#
_symmetry.space_group_name_H-M   'P 1'
#
loop_
_entity.id
_entity.type
_entity.pdbx_description
1 polymer ?
#
loop_
_entity_poly.entity_id
_entity_poly.type
_entity_poly.pdbx_seq_one_letter_code
_entity_poly.pdbx_strand_id
1 'polypeptide(L)'
;LRTDRDDFDDVPMTGWPTDRVYSSFFEAIDYRERVVVIMLDEIDKLVEKSGDDTLYNLSRMNSELEHSRVSIIGISNDLKFTDFLDPRVKSSLGEEEIVFPPYDANQLRDILEHRSQIAFVDGALTEEVIPLCAAFAAQEHGDARRALDLLRTAGELAERDNTDRVEERHVRQAQEKIEIDRVVEVVRTLPQQSKLVLFAIILLEKEGAHNINTGEVYNVYKQLCGELDADVLTQRRVTDLISELDMLGIVNAVVVSKGRYGRTKEISLSVPLEETESVLMSDSRLGDIDDVQPVVQARFDN
;
A
#
# COMPACT_ATOMS: atom_id res chain seq x y z
N LEU A 1 4.69 29.04 5.48
CA LEU A 1 4.03 29.88 4.49
C LEU A 1 5.10 30.71 3.78
N ARG A 2 5.52 30.31 2.57
CA ARG A 2 6.27 31.22 1.70
C ARG A 2 5.27 32.18 1.09
N THR A 3 5.20 33.38 1.63
CA THR A 3 4.44 34.48 1.04
C THR A 3 5.43 35.43 0.36
N ASP A 4 4.94 36.32 -0.52
CA ASP A 4 5.73 37.41 -1.12
C ASP A 4 6.10 38.48 -0.07
N ARG A 5 5.92 38.21 1.20
CA ARG A 5 6.17 39.12 2.33
C ARG A 5 7.26 38.53 3.22
N ASP A 6 8.30 39.32 3.45
CA ASP A 6 9.45 38.98 4.30
C ASP A 6 9.15 39.12 5.80
N ASP A 7 7.95 39.57 6.17
CA ASP A 7 7.54 39.92 7.54
C ASP A 7 6.71 38.82 8.21
N PHE A 8 6.55 37.64 7.59
CA PHE A 8 5.88 36.50 8.21
C PHE A 8 6.88 35.62 9.00
N ASP A 9 6.68 35.54 10.30
CA ASP A 9 7.36 34.57 11.14
C ASP A 9 7.05 33.14 10.67
N ASP A 10 8.05 32.28 10.64
CA ASP A 10 7.86 30.88 10.36
C ASP A 10 6.90 30.28 11.40
N VAL A 11 5.75 29.79 10.95
CA VAL A 11 4.80 29.08 11.80
C VAL A 11 5.46 27.79 12.27
N PRO A 12 5.70 27.60 13.57
CA PRO A 12 6.34 26.39 14.08
C PRO A 12 5.42 25.19 13.83
N MET A 13 6.02 24.02 13.60
CA MET A 13 5.26 22.79 13.35
C MET A 13 4.45 22.32 14.57
N THR A 14 4.80 22.79 15.77
CA THR A 14 4.12 22.44 17.03
C THR A 14 4.14 23.61 18.01
N GLY A 15 3.21 23.62 18.96
CA GLY A 15 3.22 24.54 20.09
C GLY A 15 2.34 25.79 19.95
N TRP A 16 1.81 26.09 18.78
CA TRP A 16 0.82 27.16 18.64
C TRP A 16 -0.61 26.61 18.80
N PRO A 17 -1.49 27.38 19.47
CA PRO A 17 -2.93 27.10 19.46
C PRO A 17 -3.48 27.17 18.03
N THR A 18 -4.46 26.35 17.72
CA THR A 18 -5.08 26.24 16.37
C THR A 18 -5.60 27.62 15.90
N ASP A 19 -6.22 28.41 16.76
CA ASP A 19 -6.76 29.74 16.45
C ASP A 19 -5.65 30.69 15.99
N ARG A 20 -4.47 30.63 16.61
CA ARG A 20 -3.32 31.44 16.20
C ARG A 20 -2.79 31.05 14.81
N VAL A 21 -2.80 29.76 14.51
CA VAL A 21 -2.42 29.25 13.19
C VAL A 21 -3.37 29.77 12.11
N TYR A 22 -4.69 29.72 12.36
CA TYR A 22 -5.69 30.26 11.43
C TYR A 22 -5.55 31.79 11.27
N SER A 23 -5.38 32.54 12.35
CA SER A 23 -5.19 34.00 12.29
C SER A 23 -3.96 34.36 11.42
N SER A 24 -2.82 33.70 11.65
CA SER A 24 -1.62 33.93 10.84
C SER A 24 -1.83 33.52 9.39
N PHE A 25 -2.60 32.46 9.13
CA PHE A 25 -2.93 32.07 7.77
C PHE A 25 -3.82 33.13 7.08
N PHE A 26 -4.84 33.65 7.74
CA PHE A 26 -5.69 34.73 7.21
C PHE A 26 -4.89 35.99 6.90
N GLU A 27 -4.05 36.46 7.80
CA GLU A 27 -3.14 37.59 7.56
C GLU A 27 -2.24 37.35 6.34
N ALA A 28 -1.76 36.11 6.15
CA ALA A 28 -0.90 35.75 5.05
C ALA A 28 -1.61 35.76 3.70
N ILE A 29 -2.91 35.47 3.64
CA ILE A 29 -3.65 35.36 2.39
C ILE A 29 -4.49 36.58 2.07
N ASP A 30 -4.90 37.40 3.06
CA ASP A 30 -5.90 38.48 2.90
C ASP A 30 -5.34 39.88 2.78
N TYR A 31 -4.02 40.06 2.57
CA TYR A 31 -3.38 41.37 2.50
C TYR A 31 -3.58 42.15 1.17
N ARG A 32 -4.16 41.47 0.16
CA ARG A 32 -4.47 42.09 -1.15
C ARG A 32 -5.57 41.30 -1.86
N GLU A 33 -6.23 41.92 -2.83
CA GLU A 33 -7.23 41.26 -3.66
C GLU A 33 -6.61 40.15 -4.51
N ARG A 34 -7.05 38.90 -4.30
CA ARG A 34 -6.61 37.71 -5.05
C ARG A 34 -7.54 36.51 -4.82
N VAL A 35 -7.41 35.52 -5.69
CA VAL A 35 -7.98 34.18 -5.49
C VAL A 35 -6.87 33.24 -5.02
N VAL A 36 -7.09 32.57 -3.89
CA VAL A 36 -6.19 31.56 -3.32
C VAL A 36 -6.84 30.20 -3.54
N VAL A 37 -6.14 29.29 -4.20
CA VAL A 37 -6.60 27.91 -4.39
C VAL A 37 -5.83 27.00 -3.42
N ILE A 38 -6.56 26.33 -2.53
CA ILE A 38 -6.01 25.36 -1.60
C ILE A 38 -6.30 23.96 -2.15
N MET A 39 -5.27 23.21 -2.47
CA MET A 39 -5.38 21.81 -2.90
C MET A 39 -5.04 20.89 -1.73
N LEU A 40 -5.97 20.03 -1.34
CA LEU A 40 -5.83 19.06 -0.26
C LEU A 40 -5.82 17.65 -0.85
N ASP A 41 -4.65 17.06 -0.94
CA ASP A 41 -4.52 15.67 -1.35
C ASP A 41 -4.81 14.73 -0.18
N GLU A 42 -5.41 13.56 -0.46
CA GLU A 42 -5.85 12.58 0.54
C GLU A 42 -6.76 13.21 1.64
N ILE A 43 -7.73 14.01 1.21
CA ILE A 43 -8.62 14.74 2.12
C ILE A 43 -9.44 13.82 3.05
N ASP A 44 -9.75 12.61 2.60
CA ASP A 44 -10.36 11.54 3.39
C ASP A 44 -9.51 11.18 4.62
N LYS A 45 -8.20 11.03 4.45
CA LYS A 45 -7.28 10.76 5.57
C LYS A 45 -7.12 11.95 6.52
N LEU A 46 -7.21 13.16 5.99
CA LEU A 46 -7.20 14.36 6.83
C LEU A 46 -8.40 14.36 7.77
N VAL A 47 -9.61 14.07 7.24
CA VAL A 47 -10.84 14.03 8.02
C VAL A 47 -10.84 12.86 9.00
N GLU A 48 -10.37 11.68 8.60
CA GLU A 48 -10.25 10.52 9.48
C GLU A 48 -9.39 10.83 10.72
N LYS A 49 -8.29 11.58 10.56
CA LYS A 49 -7.37 11.91 11.65
C LYS A 49 -7.80 13.10 12.52
N SER A 50 -8.34 14.15 11.91
CA SER A 50 -8.61 15.43 12.57
C SER A 50 -10.10 15.74 12.75
N GLY A 51 -10.98 14.88 12.24
CA GLY A 51 -12.41 15.15 12.17
C GLY A 51 -12.76 16.22 11.13
N ASP A 52 -14.04 16.56 11.06
CA ASP A 52 -14.58 17.48 10.04
C ASP A 52 -14.27 18.95 10.33
N ASP A 53 -13.76 19.28 11.52
CA ASP A 53 -13.55 20.67 11.97
C ASP A 53 -12.65 21.46 11.03
N THR A 54 -11.61 20.82 10.49
CA THR A 54 -10.69 21.49 9.55
C THR A 54 -11.41 21.88 8.26
N LEU A 55 -12.22 21.00 7.70
CA LEU A 55 -13.01 21.31 6.50
C LEU A 55 -14.10 22.35 6.76
N TYR A 56 -14.72 22.26 7.91
CA TYR A 56 -15.72 23.25 8.36
C TYR A 56 -15.11 24.64 8.40
N ASN A 57 -13.95 24.80 9.06
CA ASN A 57 -13.26 26.08 9.16
C ASN A 57 -12.83 26.60 7.78
N LEU A 58 -12.28 25.71 6.94
CA LEU A 58 -11.88 26.09 5.57
C LEU A 58 -13.08 26.50 4.70
N SER A 59 -14.22 25.81 4.80
CA SER A 59 -15.42 26.15 4.02
C SER A 59 -16.00 27.52 4.37
N ARG A 60 -15.82 27.98 5.60
CA ARG A 60 -16.32 29.27 6.08
C ARG A 60 -15.33 30.42 5.97
N MET A 61 -14.10 30.12 5.62
CA MET A 61 -13.00 31.09 5.56
C MET A 61 -13.37 32.34 4.76
N ASN A 62 -14.06 32.20 3.63
CA ASN A 62 -14.48 33.31 2.79
C ASN A 62 -15.41 34.32 3.47
N SER A 63 -16.06 33.98 4.59
CA SER A 63 -16.88 34.90 5.38
C SER A 63 -16.05 35.82 6.29
N GLU A 64 -14.80 35.49 6.53
CA GLU A 64 -13.86 36.21 7.39
C GLU A 64 -12.85 37.05 6.60
N LEU A 65 -12.69 36.76 5.29
CA LEU A 65 -11.73 37.44 4.40
C LEU A 65 -12.38 38.69 3.78
N GLU A 66 -11.65 39.81 3.80
CA GLU A 66 -12.08 41.10 3.23
C GLU A 66 -11.63 41.29 1.77
N HIS A 67 -10.39 40.92 1.46
CA HIS A 67 -9.73 41.24 0.20
C HIS A 67 -9.61 40.01 -0.71
N SER A 68 -9.33 38.85 -0.15
CA SER A 68 -9.12 37.62 -0.94
C SER A 68 -10.34 36.71 -0.98
N ARG A 69 -10.28 35.76 -1.91
CA ARG A 69 -11.24 34.64 -1.97
C ARG A 69 -10.48 33.33 -2.00
N VAL A 70 -10.96 32.36 -1.24
CA VAL A 70 -10.37 31.02 -1.16
C VAL A 70 -11.28 30.02 -1.87
N SER A 71 -10.69 29.22 -2.72
CA SER A 71 -11.31 28.03 -3.33
C SER A 71 -10.59 26.78 -2.85
N ILE A 72 -11.33 25.71 -2.57
CA ILE A 72 -10.77 24.46 -2.05
C ILE A 72 -10.97 23.37 -3.11
N ILE A 73 -9.91 22.62 -3.37
CA ILE A 73 -9.94 21.42 -4.20
C ILE A 73 -9.52 20.24 -3.31
N GLY A 74 -10.45 19.38 -2.96
CA GLY A 74 -10.17 18.14 -2.24
C GLY A 74 -9.96 16.98 -3.22
N ILE A 75 -8.92 16.17 -3.01
CA ILE A 75 -8.61 14.98 -3.79
C ILE A 75 -8.73 13.78 -2.85
N SER A 76 -9.55 12.80 -3.22
CA SER A 76 -9.73 11.57 -2.45
C SER A 76 -9.77 10.35 -3.37
N ASN A 77 -9.29 9.23 -2.86
CA ASN A 77 -9.44 7.91 -3.49
C ASN A 77 -10.74 7.21 -3.04
N ASP A 78 -11.45 7.75 -2.04
CA ASP A 78 -12.72 7.19 -1.56
C ASP A 78 -13.90 7.94 -2.18
N LEU A 79 -14.60 7.30 -3.11
CA LEU A 79 -15.80 7.85 -3.76
C LEU A 79 -16.96 8.09 -2.79
N LYS A 80 -16.92 7.49 -1.60
CA LYS A 80 -17.96 7.67 -0.57
C LYS A 80 -17.55 8.65 0.52
N PHE A 81 -16.38 9.27 0.40
CA PHE A 81 -15.85 10.18 1.40
C PHE A 81 -16.88 11.25 1.83
N THR A 82 -17.56 11.86 0.85
CA THR A 82 -18.55 12.91 1.12
C THR A 82 -19.80 12.41 1.86
N ASP A 83 -20.11 11.10 1.80
CA ASP A 83 -21.24 10.52 2.53
C ASP A 83 -21.01 10.46 4.04
N PHE A 84 -19.76 10.44 4.47
CA PHE A 84 -19.37 10.37 5.88
C PHE A 84 -19.18 11.74 6.53
N LEU A 85 -19.17 12.84 5.77
CA LEU A 85 -19.04 14.19 6.29
C LEU A 85 -20.28 14.62 7.10
N ASP A 86 -20.05 15.41 8.17
CA ASP A 86 -21.14 16.06 8.88
C ASP A 86 -22.02 16.87 7.89
N PRO A 87 -23.34 16.76 7.94
CA PRO A 87 -24.25 17.46 7.02
C PRO A 87 -24.03 18.97 6.96
N ARG A 88 -23.54 19.58 8.05
CA ARG A 88 -23.23 21.02 8.11
C ARG A 88 -21.99 21.35 7.26
N VAL A 89 -20.98 20.49 7.28
CA VAL A 89 -19.78 20.63 6.45
C VAL A 89 -20.13 20.46 5.00
N LYS A 90 -20.85 19.39 4.66
CA LYS A 90 -21.32 19.12 3.30
C LYS A 90 -22.13 20.28 2.71
N SER A 91 -23.07 20.82 3.51
CA SER A 91 -23.86 22.01 3.11
C SER A 91 -23.02 23.27 2.92
N SER A 92 -21.95 23.44 3.72
CA SER A 92 -21.06 24.62 3.64
C SER A 92 -20.09 24.56 2.47
N LEU A 93 -19.65 23.36 2.08
CA LEU A 93 -18.71 23.17 0.96
C LEU A 93 -19.35 23.54 -0.38
N GLY A 94 -20.68 23.30 -0.56
CA GLY A 94 -21.35 23.53 -1.85
C GLY A 94 -20.64 22.78 -2.97
N GLU A 95 -20.27 21.53 -2.74
CA GLU A 95 -19.33 20.76 -3.52
C GLU A 95 -19.78 20.51 -4.95
N GLU A 96 -18.83 20.56 -5.87
CA GLU A 96 -18.94 20.00 -7.22
C GLU A 96 -17.99 18.78 -7.28
N GLU A 97 -18.55 17.62 -7.59
CA GLU A 97 -17.82 16.37 -7.65
C GLU A 97 -17.35 16.08 -9.08
N ILE A 98 -16.05 15.82 -9.24
CA ILE A 98 -15.45 15.40 -10.51
C ILE A 98 -14.83 14.03 -10.31
N VAL A 99 -15.38 13.02 -10.98
CA VAL A 99 -14.88 11.65 -10.91
C VAL A 99 -13.87 11.39 -12.03
N PHE A 100 -12.68 10.92 -11.66
CA PHE A 100 -11.67 10.43 -12.59
C PHE A 100 -11.71 8.89 -12.60
N PRO A 101 -12.31 8.26 -13.62
CA PRO A 101 -12.36 6.80 -13.70
C PRO A 101 -10.96 6.22 -13.94
N PRO A 102 -10.75 4.92 -13.60
CA PRO A 102 -9.55 4.21 -14.00
C PRO A 102 -9.33 4.28 -15.53
N TYR A 103 -8.07 4.32 -15.93
CA TYR A 103 -7.73 4.31 -17.35
C TYR A 103 -7.99 2.93 -17.98
N ASP A 104 -8.50 2.93 -19.20
CA ASP A 104 -8.56 1.72 -20.02
C ASP A 104 -7.18 1.43 -20.68
N ALA A 105 -7.05 0.24 -21.30
CA ALA A 105 -5.80 -0.19 -21.92
C ALA A 105 -5.34 0.74 -23.07
N ASN A 106 -6.25 1.38 -23.81
CA ASN A 106 -5.90 2.29 -24.90
C ASN A 106 -5.36 3.61 -24.34
N GLN A 107 -6.04 4.15 -23.34
CA GLN A 107 -5.59 5.36 -22.66
C GLN A 107 -4.21 5.16 -21.99
N LEU A 108 -3.99 4.00 -21.34
CA LEU A 108 -2.69 3.66 -20.77
C LEU A 108 -1.62 3.54 -21.86
N ARG A 109 -1.95 2.98 -23.02
CA ARG A 109 -1.04 2.91 -24.17
C ARG A 109 -0.64 4.29 -24.66
N ASP A 110 -1.60 5.21 -24.84
CA ASP A 110 -1.33 6.59 -25.26
C ASP A 110 -0.42 7.30 -24.25
N ILE A 111 -0.66 7.12 -22.94
CA ILE A 111 0.18 7.68 -21.87
C ILE A 111 1.59 7.11 -21.95
N LEU A 112 1.75 5.78 -22.10
CA LEU A 112 3.04 5.12 -22.18
C LEU A 112 3.81 5.54 -23.43
N GLU A 113 3.16 5.64 -24.60
CA GLU A 113 3.77 6.11 -25.85
C GLU A 113 4.32 7.53 -25.69
N HIS A 114 3.53 8.44 -25.12
CA HIS A 114 4.00 9.82 -24.89
C HIS A 114 5.18 9.88 -23.91
N ARG A 115 5.14 9.10 -22.84
CA ARG A 115 6.21 9.08 -21.82
C ARG A 115 7.48 8.37 -22.33
N SER A 116 7.33 7.33 -23.12
CA SER A 116 8.47 6.60 -23.68
C SER A 116 9.33 7.46 -24.61
N GLN A 117 8.72 8.37 -25.39
CA GLN A 117 9.44 9.32 -26.26
C GLN A 117 10.37 10.26 -25.48
N ILE A 118 10.09 10.49 -24.20
CA ILE A 118 10.91 11.36 -23.34
C ILE A 118 11.96 10.53 -22.57
N ALA A 119 11.63 9.29 -22.19
CA ALA A 119 12.40 8.50 -21.25
C ALA A 119 13.35 7.49 -21.95
N PHE A 120 13.08 7.10 -23.19
CA PHE A 120 13.87 6.12 -23.93
C PHE A 120 14.46 6.71 -25.20
N VAL A 121 15.58 6.19 -25.63
CA VAL A 121 16.17 6.52 -26.93
C VAL A 121 15.37 5.89 -28.07
N ASP A 122 15.40 6.49 -29.25
CA ASP A 122 14.67 6.00 -30.41
C ASP A 122 15.01 4.55 -30.74
N GLY A 123 13.97 3.72 -30.88
CA GLY A 123 14.12 2.30 -31.21
C GLY A 123 14.53 1.39 -30.05
N ALA A 124 14.60 1.91 -28.83
CA ALA A 124 14.92 1.11 -27.63
C ALA A 124 13.80 0.14 -27.23
N LEU A 125 12.55 0.40 -27.61
CA LEU A 125 11.41 -0.47 -27.29
C LEU A 125 10.99 -1.26 -28.53
N THR A 126 10.73 -2.57 -28.37
CA THR A 126 10.02 -3.34 -29.41
C THR A 126 8.52 -3.02 -29.41
N GLU A 127 7.83 -3.34 -30.49
CA GLU A 127 6.42 -2.95 -30.72
C GLU A 127 5.47 -3.55 -29.67
N GLU A 128 5.84 -4.66 -29.03
CA GLU A 128 5.02 -5.39 -28.08
C GLU A 128 5.08 -4.81 -26.67
N VAL A 129 6.13 -4.06 -26.32
CA VAL A 129 6.41 -3.61 -24.94
C VAL A 129 5.32 -2.71 -24.39
N ILE A 130 4.96 -1.64 -25.10
CA ILE A 130 3.96 -0.69 -24.64
C ILE A 130 2.56 -1.32 -24.53
N PRO A 131 2.07 -2.07 -25.56
CA PRO A 131 0.79 -2.76 -25.46
C PRO A 131 0.72 -3.74 -24.29
N LEU A 132 1.80 -4.47 -24.00
CA LEU A 132 1.86 -5.44 -22.91
C LEU A 132 1.83 -4.74 -21.54
N CYS A 133 2.62 -3.68 -21.35
CA CYS A 133 2.59 -2.88 -20.12
C CYS A 133 1.19 -2.29 -19.87
N ALA A 134 0.55 -1.77 -20.91
CA ALA A 134 -0.81 -1.22 -20.81
C ALA A 134 -1.84 -2.30 -20.44
N ALA A 135 -1.72 -3.49 -21.03
CA ALA A 135 -2.62 -4.61 -20.74
C ALA A 135 -2.52 -5.08 -19.29
N PHE A 136 -1.30 -5.26 -18.78
CA PHE A 136 -1.07 -5.65 -17.38
C PHE A 136 -1.63 -4.60 -16.41
N ALA A 137 -1.33 -3.32 -16.62
CA ALA A 137 -1.82 -2.27 -15.75
C ALA A 137 -3.35 -2.10 -15.79
N ALA A 138 -3.99 -2.30 -16.97
CA ALA A 138 -5.44 -2.29 -17.09
C ALA A 138 -6.11 -3.44 -16.35
N GLN A 139 -5.50 -4.62 -16.32
CA GLN A 139 -5.98 -5.78 -15.54
C GLN A 139 -5.90 -5.54 -14.03
N GLU A 140 -4.92 -4.75 -13.58
CA GLU A 140 -4.68 -4.47 -12.17
C GLU A 140 -5.39 -3.22 -11.64
N HIS A 141 -6.30 -2.58 -12.24
CA HIS A 141 -7.09 -1.40 -11.79
C HIS A 141 -6.96 -0.16 -12.70
N GLY A 142 -6.24 -0.21 -13.80
CA GLY A 142 -6.12 0.92 -14.73
C GLY A 142 -5.28 2.07 -14.17
N ASP A 143 -4.24 1.77 -13.38
CA ASP A 143 -3.35 2.76 -12.79
C ASP A 143 -2.18 3.10 -13.73
N ALA A 144 -2.11 4.36 -14.16
CA ALA A 144 -1.03 4.85 -15.02
C ALA A 144 0.35 4.85 -14.33
N ARG A 145 0.41 5.03 -13.01
CA ARG A 145 1.68 4.94 -12.25
C ARG A 145 2.24 3.53 -12.34
N ARG A 146 1.37 2.54 -12.17
CA ARG A 146 1.74 1.12 -12.30
C ARG A 146 2.24 0.79 -13.70
N ALA A 147 1.57 1.29 -14.75
CA ALA A 147 1.99 1.11 -16.14
C ALA A 147 3.39 1.70 -16.39
N LEU A 148 3.65 2.90 -15.89
CA LEU A 148 4.94 3.58 -16.01
C LEU A 148 6.04 2.88 -15.21
N ASP A 149 5.74 2.40 -14.01
CA ASP A 149 6.69 1.66 -13.18
C ASP A 149 7.09 0.34 -13.83
N LEU A 150 6.12 -0.37 -14.44
CA LEU A 150 6.39 -1.59 -15.19
C LEU A 150 7.31 -1.33 -16.40
N LEU A 151 7.04 -0.28 -17.18
CA LEU A 151 7.87 0.10 -18.31
C LEU A 151 9.29 0.51 -17.88
N ARG A 152 9.42 1.29 -16.80
CA ARG A 152 10.70 1.68 -16.22
C ARG A 152 11.50 0.47 -15.77
N THR A 153 10.87 -0.43 -15.01
CA THR A 153 11.54 -1.65 -14.51
C THR A 153 11.96 -2.57 -15.64
N ALA A 154 11.16 -2.70 -16.71
CA ALA A 154 11.54 -3.44 -17.90
C ALA A 154 12.77 -2.84 -18.60
N GLY A 155 12.87 -1.51 -18.67
CA GLY A 155 14.05 -0.80 -19.15
C GLY A 155 15.30 -1.07 -18.32
N GLU A 156 15.19 -0.98 -16.98
CA GLU A 156 16.29 -1.28 -16.06
C GLU A 156 16.78 -2.74 -16.18
N LEU A 157 15.87 -3.69 -16.42
CA LEU A 157 16.24 -5.09 -16.64
C LEU A 157 16.98 -5.28 -17.96
N ALA A 158 16.54 -4.62 -19.03
CA ALA A 158 17.23 -4.67 -20.31
C ALA A 158 18.67 -4.10 -20.22
N GLU A 159 18.86 -3.00 -19.48
CA GLU A 159 20.19 -2.44 -19.21
C GLU A 159 21.09 -3.41 -18.44
N ARG A 160 20.55 -4.11 -17.42
CA ARG A 160 21.29 -5.12 -16.66
C ARG A 160 21.71 -6.33 -17.51
N ASP A 161 20.83 -6.72 -18.44
CA ASP A 161 21.07 -7.80 -19.39
C ASP A 161 22.05 -7.37 -20.52
N ASN A 162 22.48 -6.10 -20.53
CA ASN A 162 23.30 -5.49 -21.59
C ASN A 162 22.67 -5.68 -22.98
N THR A 163 21.37 -5.52 -23.09
CA THR A 163 20.61 -5.55 -24.33
C THR A 163 20.34 -4.15 -24.85
N ASP A 164 20.43 -3.94 -26.15
CA ASP A 164 20.17 -2.63 -26.78
C ASP A 164 18.68 -2.30 -26.85
N ARG A 165 17.81 -3.27 -26.58
CA ARG A 165 16.36 -3.11 -26.67
C ARG A 165 15.62 -3.77 -25.53
N VAL A 166 14.54 -3.12 -25.11
CA VAL A 166 13.54 -3.69 -24.23
C VAL A 166 12.61 -4.58 -25.06
N GLU A 167 12.44 -5.82 -24.64
CA GLU A 167 11.62 -6.84 -25.29
C GLU A 167 10.50 -7.31 -24.36
N GLU A 168 9.52 -8.05 -24.88
CA GLU A 168 8.42 -8.64 -24.11
C GLU A 168 8.90 -9.39 -22.86
N ARG A 169 10.01 -10.14 -22.95
CA ARG A 169 10.55 -10.88 -21.79
C ARG A 169 10.90 -9.98 -20.63
N HIS A 170 11.45 -8.78 -20.87
CA HIS A 170 11.80 -7.84 -19.82
C HIS A 170 10.54 -7.29 -19.13
N VAL A 171 9.43 -7.10 -19.86
CA VAL A 171 8.15 -6.68 -19.28
C VAL A 171 7.58 -7.77 -18.35
N ARG A 172 7.64 -9.05 -18.75
CA ARG A 172 7.18 -10.17 -17.92
C ARG A 172 8.04 -10.34 -16.66
N GLN A 173 9.35 -10.24 -16.79
CA GLN A 173 10.29 -10.25 -15.66
C GLN A 173 10.07 -9.04 -14.74
N ALA A 174 9.77 -7.87 -15.31
CA ALA A 174 9.46 -6.67 -14.53
C ALA A 174 8.18 -6.84 -13.72
N GLN A 175 7.14 -7.43 -14.30
CA GLN A 175 5.90 -7.72 -13.60
C GLN A 175 6.14 -8.65 -12.40
N GLU A 176 6.81 -9.77 -12.63
CA GLU A 176 7.17 -10.72 -11.58
C GLU A 176 8.00 -10.06 -10.46
N LYS A 177 9.02 -9.29 -10.85
CA LYS A 177 9.85 -8.55 -9.88
C LYS A 177 9.05 -7.57 -9.05
N ILE A 178 8.16 -6.77 -9.66
CA ILE A 178 7.35 -5.79 -8.94
C ILE A 178 6.39 -6.48 -7.97
N GLU A 179 5.84 -7.64 -8.34
CA GLU A 179 4.99 -8.44 -7.44
C GLU A 179 5.79 -8.96 -6.24
N ILE A 180 7.01 -9.48 -6.48
CA ILE A 180 7.92 -9.91 -5.41
C ILE A 180 8.31 -8.72 -4.51
N ASP A 181 8.72 -7.58 -5.08
CA ASP A 181 9.10 -6.39 -4.32
C ASP A 181 7.95 -5.88 -3.43
N ARG A 182 6.70 -5.96 -3.91
CA ARG A 182 5.50 -5.63 -3.12
C ARG A 182 5.32 -6.57 -1.93
N VAL A 183 5.48 -7.87 -2.15
CA VAL A 183 5.40 -8.88 -1.07
C VAL A 183 6.48 -8.62 -0.03
N VAL A 184 7.71 -8.39 -0.48
CA VAL A 184 8.86 -8.05 0.36
C VAL A 184 8.55 -6.86 1.27
N GLU A 185 7.99 -5.80 0.72
CA GLU A 185 7.66 -4.58 1.49
C GLU A 185 6.56 -4.85 2.52
N VAL A 186 5.50 -5.58 2.15
CA VAL A 186 4.45 -5.98 3.09
C VAL A 186 5.03 -6.81 4.22
N VAL A 187 5.84 -7.83 3.92
CA VAL A 187 6.46 -8.72 4.92
C VAL A 187 7.39 -7.94 5.86
N ARG A 188 8.15 -6.97 5.37
CA ARG A 188 9.01 -6.10 6.21
C ARG A 188 8.22 -5.31 7.24
N THR A 189 7.04 -4.83 6.88
CA THR A 189 6.19 -3.99 7.75
C THR A 189 5.32 -4.78 8.71
N LEU A 190 5.25 -6.11 8.60
CA LEU A 190 4.47 -6.95 9.50
C LEU A 190 4.91 -6.80 10.96
N PRO A 191 3.96 -6.81 11.93
CA PRO A 191 4.26 -6.94 13.34
C PRO A 191 5.06 -8.23 13.64
N GLN A 192 5.88 -8.23 14.68
CA GLN A 192 6.75 -9.35 15.04
C GLN A 192 5.98 -10.68 15.16
N GLN A 193 4.82 -10.68 15.80
CA GLN A 193 4.02 -11.89 15.99
C GLN A 193 3.49 -12.44 14.65
N SER A 194 3.13 -11.57 13.72
CA SER A 194 2.71 -11.97 12.36
C SER A 194 3.88 -12.56 11.58
N LYS A 195 5.09 -12.00 11.73
CA LYS A 195 6.32 -12.55 11.14
C LYS A 195 6.62 -13.95 11.65
N LEU A 196 6.46 -14.20 12.96
CA LEU A 196 6.66 -15.53 13.57
C LEU A 196 5.63 -16.55 13.06
N VAL A 197 4.38 -16.15 12.89
CA VAL A 197 3.32 -17.01 12.33
C VAL A 197 3.62 -17.31 10.86
N LEU A 198 4.04 -16.32 10.07
CA LEU A 198 4.41 -16.52 8.67
C LEU A 198 5.63 -17.43 8.55
N PHE A 199 6.64 -17.25 9.39
CA PHE A 199 7.83 -18.09 9.40
C PHE A 199 7.50 -19.55 9.77
N ALA A 200 6.57 -19.77 10.72
CA ALA A 200 6.08 -21.11 11.03
C ALA A 200 5.40 -21.79 9.84
N ILE A 201 4.66 -21.03 9.01
CA ILE A 201 4.04 -21.55 7.78
C ILE A 201 5.12 -21.91 6.75
N ILE A 202 6.12 -21.05 6.55
CA ILE A 202 7.24 -21.30 5.63
C ILE A 202 8.00 -22.57 6.00
N LEU A 203 8.32 -22.75 7.29
CA LEU A 203 9.02 -23.94 7.76
C LEU A 203 8.23 -25.22 7.48
N LEU A 204 6.91 -25.20 7.70
CA LEU A 204 6.05 -26.35 7.40
C LEU A 204 5.99 -26.67 5.91
N GLU A 205 5.93 -25.65 5.04
CA GLU A 205 5.95 -25.85 3.58
C GLU A 205 7.30 -26.40 3.09
N LYS A 206 8.42 -25.94 3.66
CA LYS A 206 9.76 -26.46 3.36
C LYS A 206 9.90 -27.96 3.68
N GLU A 207 9.25 -28.43 4.72
CA GLU A 207 9.17 -29.84 5.08
C GLU A 207 8.21 -30.66 4.18
N GLY A 208 7.65 -30.03 3.14
CA GLY A 208 6.72 -30.67 2.21
C GLY A 208 5.32 -30.90 2.77
N ALA A 209 4.95 -30.18 3.84
CA ALA A 209 3.59 -30.25 4.37
C ALA A 209 2.61 -29.58 3.41
N HIS A 210 1.70 -30.35 2.83
CA HIS A 210 0.57 -29.85 2.06
C HIS A 210 -0.67 -29.77 2.94
N ASN A 211 -1.52 -28.75 2.70
CA ASN A 211 -2.75 -28.52 3.49
C ASN A 211 -2.47 -28.35 5.00
N ILE A 212 -1.60 -27.43 5.33
CA ILE A 212 -1.21 -27.10 6.71
C ILE A 212 -2.45 -26.64 7.49
N ASN A 213 -2.66 -27.19 8.68
CA ASN A 213 -3.77 -26.74 9.52
C ASN A 213 -3.30 -25.77 10.62
N THR A 214 -4.25 -25.00 11.17
CA THR A 214 -3.96 -24.00 12.22
C THR A 214 -3.25 -24.59 13.44
N GLY A 215 -3.51 -25.85 13.79
CA GLY A 215 -2.87 -26.50 14.92
C GLY A 215 -1.40 -26.81 14.65
N GLU A 216 -1.04 -27.23 13.44
CA GLU A 216 0.35 -27.43 13.02
C GLU A 216 1.12 -26.12 13.06
N VAL A 217 0.56 -25.04 12.48
CA VAL A 217 1.15 -23.71 12.55
C VAL A 217 1.37 -23.25 13.99
N TYR A 218 0.36 -23.45 14.86
CA TYR A 218 0.45 -23.06 16.26
C TYR A 218 1.55 -23.80 17.01
N ASN A 219 1.79 -25.08 16.72
CA ASN A 219 2.84 -25.86 17.36
C ASN A 219 4.24 -25.37 16.98
N VAL A 220 4.48 -25.11 15.69
CA VAL A 220 5.76 -24.58 15.21
C VAL A 220 5.97 -23.15 15.73
N TYR A 221 4.92 -22.31 15.68
CA TYR A 221 4.96 -20.97 16.25
C TYR A 221 5.38 -20.94 17.73
N LYS A 222 4.86 -21.88 18.56
CA LYS A 222 5.27 -21.97 19.98
C LYS A 222 6.76 -22.33 20.16
N GLN A 223 7.27 -23.19 19.28
CA GLN A 223 8.71 -23.54 19.30
C GLN A 223 9.55 -22.31 18.97
N LEU A 224 9.19 -21.57 17.91
CA LEU A 224 9.86 -20.33 17.52
C LEU A 224 9.83 -19.27 18.64
N CYS A 225 8.69 -19.09 19.30
CA CYS A 225 8.58 -18.19 20.44
C CYS A 225 9.51 -18.61 21.60
N GLY A 226 9.63 -19.91 21.86
CA GLY A 226 10.52 -20.42 22.90
C GLY A 226 11.99 -20.18 22.63
N GLU A 227 12.43 -20.26 21.38
CA GLU A 227 13.83 -20.02 20.99
C GLU A 227 14.19 -18.52 21.00
N LEU A 228 13.22 -17.67 20.66
CA LEU A 228 13.40 -16.22 20.61
C LEU A 228 13.06 -15.50 21.92
N ASP A 229 12.73 -16.23 22.98
CA ASP A 229 12.23 -15.67 24.25
C ASP A 229 11.07 -14.66 24.04
N ALA A 230 10.16 -15.00 23.10
CA ALA A 230 9.02 -14.19 22.74
C ALA A 230 7.74 -14.69 23.44
N ASP A 231 6.83 -13.76 23.75
CA ASP A 231 5.55 -14.10 24.35
C ASP A 231 4.70 -14.98 23.42
N VAL A 232 4.20 -16.10 23.94
CA VAL A 232 3.33 -17.02 23.20
C VAL A 232 1.89 -16.55 23.25
N LEU A 233 1.33 -16.19 22.09
CA LEU A 233 -0.10 -15.88 21.95
C LEU A 233 -0.97 -17.11 22.03
N THR A 234 -2.28 -16.91 22.32
CA THR A 234 -3.27 -18.00 22.28
C THR A 234 -3.49 -18.48 20.83
N GLN A 235 -3.90 -19.75 20.67
CA GLN A 235 -4.21 -20.31 19.36
C GLN A 235 -5.28 -19.51 18.60
N ARG A 236 -6.25 -18.92 19.31
CA ARG A 236 -7.27 -18.03 18.72
C ARG A 236 -6.61 -16.81 18.08
N ARG A 237 -5.70 -16.14 18.80
CA ARG A 237 -5.01 -14.96 18.27
C ARG A 237 -4.12 -15.30 17.07
N VAL A 238 -3.44 -16.47 17.10
CA VAL A 238 -2.70 -16.98 15.93
C VAL A 238 -3.62 -17.22 14.74
N THR A 239 -4.84 -17.75 14.97
CA THR A 239 -5.84 -17.90 13.89
C THR A 239 -6.28 -16.55 13.31
N ASP A 240 -6.39 -15.51 14.15
CA ASP A 240 -6.70 -14.15 13.69
C ASP A 240 -5.54 -13.60 12.84
N LEU A 241 -4.28 -13.78 13.27
CA LEU A 241 -3.09 -13.38 12.50
C LEU A 241 -3.00 -14.10 11.14
N ILE A 242 -3.33 -15.39 11.08
CA ILE A 242 -3.41 -16.13 9.80
C ILE A 242 -4.48 -15.50 8.90
N SER A 243 -5.61 -15.05 9.45
CA SER A 243 -6.64 -14.36 8.65
C SER A 243 -6.19 -12.98 8.18
N GLU A 244 -5.41 -12.27 8.98
CA GLU A 244 -4.79 -11.00 8.59
C GLU A 244 -3.78 -11.21 7.44
N LEU A 245 -2.96 -12.26 7.50
CA LEU A 245 -2.02 -12.63 6.42
C LEU A 245 -2.75 -13.07 5.14
N ASP A 246 -3.90 -13.75 5.27
CA ASP A 246 -4.77 -14.12 4.14
C ASP A 246 -5.36 -12.87 3.46
N MET A 247 -5.86 -11.92 4.24
CA MET A 247 -6.34 -10.64 3.72
C MET A 247 -5.25 -9.81 3.01
N LEU A 248 -3.99 -9.93 3.45
CA LEU A 248 -2.84 -9.30 2.79
C LEU A 248 -2.37 -10.05 1.54
N GLY A 249 -2.97 -11.23 1.23
CA GLY A 249 -2.60 -12.06 0.09
C GLY A 249 -1.26 -12.79 0.23
N ILE A 250 -0.70 -12.85 1.46
CA ILE A 250 0.58 -13.55 1.74
C ILE A 250 0.37 -15.05 1.88
N VAL A 251 -0.73 -15.45 2.48
CA VAL A 251 -1.15 -16.85 2.59
C VAL A 251 -2.55 -17.03 2.04
N ASN A 252 -2.91 -18.26 1.69
CA ASN A 252 -4.27 -18.66 1.35
C ASN A 252 -4.80 -19.55 2.46
N ALA A 253 -5.86 -19.12 3.17
CA ALA A 253 -6.38 -19.82 4.34
C ALA A 253 -7.87 -20.21 4.16
N VAL A 254 -8.12 -21.32 3.50
CA VAL A 254 -9.46 -21.81 3.18
C VAL A 254 -10.07 -22.59 4.35
N VAL A 255 -11.31 -22.24 4.73
CA VAL A 255 -12.03 -22.97 5.78
C VAL A 255 -12.58 -24.27 5.22
N VAL A 256 -12.11 -25.40 5.76
CA VAL A 256 -12.53 -26.73 5.38
C VAL A 256 -13.27 -27.39 6.54
N SER A 257 -14.41 -28.05 6.23
CA SER A 257 -15.19 -28.82 7.21
C SER A 257 -14.76 -30.27 7.17
N LYS A 258 -14.15 -30.77 8.26
CA LYS A 258 -13.76 -32.19 8.41
C LYS A 258 -14.83 -33.03 9.13
N GLY A 259 -16.11 -32.75 8.88
CA GLY A 259 -17.24 -33.50 9.42
C GLY A 259 -17.26 -33.53 10.96
N ARG A 260 -17.11 -34.72 11.57
CA ARG A 260 -17.11 -34.87 13.04
C ARG A 260 -15.96 -34.21 13.76
N TYR A 261 -14.89 -33.84 13.06
CA TYR A 261 -13.69 -33.20 13.62
C TYR A 261 -13.74 -31.66 13.59
N GLY A 262 -14.88 -31.08 13.18
CA GLY A 262 -15.10 -29.63 13.20
C GLY A 262 -14.59 -28.91 11.94
N ARG A 263 -14.48 -27.58 12.06
CA ARG A 263 -13.95 -26.74 11.01
C ARG A 263 -12.48 -26.42 11.30
N THR A 264 -11.64 -26.53 10.28
CA THR A 264 -10.24 -26.10 10.32
C THR A 264 -9.93 -25.24 9.09
N LYS A 265 -8.85 -24.48 9.14
CA LYS A 265 -8.32 -23.82 7.95
C LYS A 265 -7.25 -24.73 7.33
N GLU A 266 -7.29 -24.85 6.01
CA GLU A 266 -6.16 -25.34 5.22
C GLU A 266 -5.38 -24.11 4.72
N ILE A 267 -4.10 -24.08 5.04
CA ILE A 267 -3.23 -22.91 4.87
C ILE A 267 -2.13 -23.30 3.89
N SER A 268 -1.84 -22.41 2.95
CA SER A 268 -0.71 -22.50 2.01
C SER A 268 -0.12 -21.11 1.78
N LEU A 269 1.16 -21.05 1.43
CA LEU A 269 1.81 -19.82 1.04
C LEU A 269 1.29 -19.36 -0.32
N SER A 270 0.99 -18.07 -0.50
CA SER A 270 0.56 -17.48 -1.78
C SER A 270 1.66 -16.65 -2.45
N VAL A 271 2.82 -16.57 -1.82
CA VAL A 271 3.96 -15.74 -2.23
C VAL A 271 5.19 -16.62 -2.43
N PRO A 272 6.20 -16.19 -3.18
CA PRO A 272 7.42 -16.96 -3.36
C PRO A 272 8.12 -17.26 -2.03
N LEU A 273 8.41 -18.54 -1.80
CA LEU A 273 8.90 -19.03 -0.51
C LEU A 273 10.31 -18.50 -0.19
N GLU A 274 11.25 -18.62 -1.14
CA GLU A 274 12.67 -18.30 -0.92
C GLU A 274 12.87 -16.81 -0.65
N GLU A 275 12.19 -15.95 -1.42
CA GLU A 275 12.26 -14.50 -1.28
C GLU A 275 11.63 -14.03 0.04
N THR A 276 10.48 -14.62 0.40
CA THR A 276 9.78 -14.29 1.65
C THR A 276 10.58 -14.71 2.87
N GLU A 277 11.18 -15.90 2.84
CA GLU A 277 12.09 -16.37 3.88
C GLU A 277 13.31 -15.47 4.02
N SER A 278 13.97 -15.12 2.90
CA SER A 278 15.13 -14.23 2.90
C SER A 278 14.83 -12.89 3.56
N VAL A 279 13.64 -12.33 3.30
CA VAL A 279 13.20 -11.08 3.93
C VAL A 279 12.99 -11.24 5.43
N LEU A 280 12.35 -12.31 5.88
CA LEU A 280 12.15 -12.58 7.30
C LEU A 280 13.47 -12.78 8.02
N MET A 281 14.42 -13.54 7.43
CA MET A 281 15.74 -13.76 8.00
C MET A 281 16.62 -12.51 8.01
N SER A 282 16.31 -11.49 7.22
CA SER A 282 16.99 -10.19 7.29
C SER A 282 16.55 -9.35 8.49
N ASP A 283 15.46 -9.73 9.17
CA ASP A 283 15.05 -9.11 10.45
C ASP A 283 15.99 -9.54 11.57
N SER A 284 16.57 -8.57 12.29
CA SER A 284 17.60 -8.79 13.32
C SER A 284 17.18 -9.74 14.46
N ARG A 285 15.88 -9.97 14.62
CA ARG A 285 15.35 -10.87 15.66
C ARG A 285 15.11 -12.29 15.17
N LEU A 286 14.85 -12.46 13.87
CA LEU A 286 14.61 -13.77 13.24
C LEU A 286 15.91 -14.36 12.66
N GLY A 287 16.88 -13.51 12.30
CA GLY A 287 18.18 -13.93 11.76
C GLY A 287 19.08 -14.71 12.73
N ASP A 288 18.76 -14.70 14.04
CA ASP A 288 19.48 -15.46 15.06
C ASP A 288 18.93 -16.90 15.24
N ILE A 289 17.94 -17.32 14.45
CA ILE A 289 17.37 -18.66 14.53
C ILE A 289 18.26 -19.62 13.71
N ASP A 290 19.21 -20.26 14.38
CA ASP A 290 19.95 -21.38 13.81
C ASP A 290 19.11 -22.67 13.95
N ASP A 291 18.70 -23.23 12.81
CA ASP A 291 18.26 -24.64 12.65
C ASP A 291 17.02 -25.11 13.43
N VAL A 292 15.90 -24.36 13.36
CA VAL A 292 14.62 -24.89 13.84
C VAL A 292 14.11 -25.96 12.86
N GLN A 293 14.29 -27.23 13.21
CA GLN A 293 13.59 -28.31 12.52
C GLN A 293 12.17 -28.46 13.11
N PRO A 294 11.12 -28.11 12.38
CA PRO A 294 9.76 -28.32 12.87
C PRO A 294 9.53 -29.83 13.07
N VAL A 295 9.07 -30.22 14.25
CA VAL A 295 8.63 -31.59 14.48
C VAL A 295 7.29 -31.79 13.74
N VAL A 296 7.37 -32.20 12.49
CA VAL A 296 6.18 -32.62 11.74
C VAL A 296 5.72 -33.96 12.31
N GLN A 297 4.59 -33.97 13.00
CA GLN A 297 3.96 -35.22 13.37
C GLN A 297 3.69 -36.02 12.09
N ALA A 298 4.29 -37.23 11.99
CA ALA A 298 4.08 -38.12 10.87
C ALA A 298 2.56 -38.30 10.65
N ARG A 299 2.07 -37.84 9.50
CA ARG A 299 0.69 -38.06 9.07
C ARG A 299 0.59 -39.54 8.74
N PHE A 300 -0.08 -40.29 9.60
CA PHE A 300 -0.54 -41.63 9.23
C PHE A 300 -1.63 -41.42 8.18
N ASP A 301 -1.32 -41.66 6.91
CA ASP A 301 -2.30 -41.82 5.84
C ASP A 301 -3.14 -43.06 6.17
N ASN A 302 -4.42 -42.86 6.42
CA ASN A 302 -5.46 -43.87 6.47
C ASN A 302 -6.45 -43.61 5.34
#